data_e616548ef2c69bda1e5317f073ef3f1f
#
_entry.id   e616548ef2c69bda1e5317f073ef3f1f
#
_cell.length_a   1.000
_cell.length_b   1.000
_cell.length_c   1.000
_cell.angle_alpha   90.00
_cell.angle_beta   90.00
_cell.angle_gamma   90.00
#
_symmetry.space_group_name_H-M   'P 1'
#
loop_
_entity.id
_entity.type
_entity.pdbx_description
1 polymer ?
#
loop_
_entity_poly.entity_id
_entity_poly.type
_entity_poly.pdbx_seq_one_letter_code
_entity_poly.pdbx_strand_id
1 'polypeptide(L)'
;MAISRAQLVKELEPGLNALFGLEYDQYGREYEDIFNMENSDRAFEEEVMLSGFGSAPTKTEGTAITYDDAQEVYTARYTMETIALAFSITEEAIEDNLYDRLAGRYTRALARSMSQTKEVKGAAVLNNAFDSTYTGGDGLELCSTAHTLANGNTFRNELTTAADLNETSLEQALIDIAGFVDERGLKVAVKGMKLIIPKELQFTTDRLLESTLRPGTADNDINAIRNMGMVPEGYAVNHYLTDTDAWLIKTDAPNGVKGFNRTPIRTSMEGDFDTGNVRYKARERYAFGWSDPRGIFGSPGA
;
A
#
# COMPACT_ATOMS: atom_id res chain seq x y z
N MET A 1 42.41 -36.02 4.46
CA MET A 1 40.96 -35.81 4.55
C MET A 1 40.64 -34.68 3.58
N ALA A 2 39.97 -34.96 2.50
CA ALA A 2 39.48 -33.87 1.60
C ALA A 2 38.31 -33.19 2.30
N ILE A 3 38.41 -31.90 2.52
CA ILE A 3 37.28 -31.06 2.98
C ILE A 3 36.25 -31.11 1.88
N SER A 4 35.09 -31.71 2.16
CA SER A 4 34.06 -31.85 1.13
C SER A 4 33.38 -30.48 0.85
N ARG A 5 33.12 -30.20 -0.39
CA ARG A 5 32.33 -29.03 -0.85
C ARG A 5 31.06 -28.78 -0.08
N ALA A 6 30.36 -29.82 0.34
CA ALA A 6 29.16 -29.77 1.15
C ALA A 6 29.36 -29.09 2.52
N GLN A 7 30.58 -29.10 3.07
CA GLN A 7 30.89 -28.40 4.30
C GLN A 7 31.13 -26.91 4.11
N LEU A 8 31.78 -26.52 3.01
CA LEU A 8 31.99 -25.11 2.68
C LEU A 8 30.65 -24.38 2.39
N VAL A 9 29.74 -25.00 1.67
CA VAL A 9 28.41 -24.47 1.38
C VAL A 9 27.63 -24.21 2.67
N LYS A 10 27.68 -25.10 3.63
CA LYS A 10 27.00 -24.98 4.94
C LYS A 10 27.57 -23.87 5.83
N GLU A 11 28.84 -23.56 5.73
CA GLU A 11 29.46 -22.48 6.51
C GLU A 11 29.19 -21.08 5.91
N LEU A 12 29.00 -21.01 4.61
CA LEU A 12 28.76 -19.76 3.87
C LEU A 12 27.32 -19.29 3.94
N GLU A 13 26.37 -20.21 3.97
CA GLU A 13 24.94 -19.89 3.99
C GLU A 13 24.55 -18.97 5.16
N PRO A 14 24.97 -19.19 6.42
CA PRO A 14 24.65 -18.29 7.52
C PRO A 14 25.18 -16.87 7.33
N GLY A 15 26.40 -16.73 6.78
CA GLY A 15 27.02 -15.42 6.50
C GLY A 15 26.28 -14.64 5.43
N LEU A 16 25.88 -15.30 4.33
CA LEU A 16 25.11 -14.69 3.26
C LEU A 16 23.68 -14.36 3.71
N ASN A 17 23.05 -15.19 4.51
CA ASN A 17 21.73 -14.93 5.05
C ASN A 17 21.74 -13.75 6.02
N ALA A 18 22.75 -13.61 6.86
CA ALA A 18 22.92 -12.46 7.75
C ALA A 18 23.13 -11.17 6.96
N LEU A 19 23.98 -11.21 5.92
CA LEU A 19 24.25 -10.08 5.04
C LEU A 19 22.99 -9.68 4.25
N PHE A 20 22.24 -10.65 3.77
CA PHE A 20 20.97 -10.42 3.07
C PHE A 20 19.96 -9.73 3.99
N GLY A 21 19.78 -10.21 5.22
CA GLY A 21 18.86 -9.64 6.19
C GLY A 21 19.22 -8.19 6.52
N LEU A 22 20.50 -7.92 6.82
CA LEU A 22 20.99 -6.56 7.10
C LEU A 22 20.71 -5.58 5.94
N GLU A 23 20.97 -6.00 4.71
CA GLU A 23 20.75 -5.16 3.54
C GLU A 23 19.26 -4.98 3.23
N TYR A 24 18.45 -6.03 3.38
CA TYR A 24 17.02 -5.99 3.14
C TYR A 24 16.30 -5.04 4.11
N ASP A 25 16.70 -5.02 5.38
CA ASP A 25 16.12 -4.17 6.41
C ASP A 25 16.70 -2.75 6.43
N GLN A 26 17.77 -2.49 5.68
CA GLN A 26 18.39 -1.16 5.60
C GLN A 26 17.53 -0.13 4.86
N TYR A 27 16.71 -0.58 3.92
CA TYR A 27 15.83 0.29 3.14
C TYR A 27 14.53 0.53 3.90
N GLY A 28 14.13 1.82 3.98
CA GLY A 28 12.83 2.20 4.55
C GLY A 28 11.69 1.52 3.76
N ARG A 29 10.65 1.14 4.47
CA ARG A 29 9.49 0.43 3.92
C ARG A 29 8.34 1.43 3.74
N GLU A 30 8.32 2.10 2.60
CA GLU A 30 7.31 3.14 2.31
C GLU A 30 5.89 2.54 2.21
N TYR A 31 5.75 1.29 1.77
CA TYR A 31 4.46 0.62 1.70
C TYR A 31 3.81 0.41 3.09
N GLU A 32 4.58 0.29 4.18
CA GLU A 32 4.06 0.11 5.54
C GLU A 32 3.37 1.40 6.07
N ASP A 33 3.76 2.56 5.57
CA ASP A 33 3.11 3.84 5.89
C ASP A 33 1.72 3.97 5.24
N ILE A 34 1.49 3.21 4.18
CA ILE A 34 0.29 3.30 3.34
C ILE A 34 -0.67 2.15 3.64
N PHE A 35 -0.17 0.92 3.54
CA PHE A 35 -0.98 -0.29 3.66
C PHE A 35 -1.02 -0.82 5.10
N ASN A 36 -2.20 -1.28 5.51
CA ASN A 36 -2.34 -2.06 6.73
C ASN A 36 -1.90 -3.50 6.45
N MET A 37 -0.75 -3.90 7.03
CA MET A 37 -0.14 -5.20 6.75
C MET A 37 -0.71 -6.28 7.66
N GLU A 38 -1.25 -7.34 7.06
CA GLU A 38 -1.78 -8.52 7.74
C GLU A 38 -1.03 -9.80 7.30
N ASN A 39 -1.11 -10.85 8.11
CA ASN A 39 -0.54 -12.14 7.76
C ASN A 39 -1.64 -13.09 7.27
N SER A 40 -1.35 -13.87 6.23
CA SER A 40 -2.25 -14.86 5.68
C SER A 40 -1.57 -16.23 5.64
N ASP A 41 -2.35 -17.31 5.76
CA ASP A 41 -1.91 -18.68 5.55
C ASP A 41 -2.53 -19.33 4.29
N ARG A 42 -3.30 -18.57 3.51
CA ARG A 42 -4.06 -19.03 2.34
C ARG A 42 -3.38 -18.63 1.02
N ALA A 43 -3.86 -19.18 -0.07
CA ALA A 43 -3.42 -18.83 -1.43
C ALA A 43 -4.05 -17.52 -1.92
N PHE A 44 -5.18 -17.15 -1.38
CA PHE A 44 -5.90 -15.88 -1.59
C PHE A 44 -6.69 -15.55 -0.33
N GLU A 45 -6.94 -14.27 -0.10
CA GLU A 45 -7.88 -13.77 0.91
C GLU A 45 -9.06 -13.11 0.22
N GLU A 46 -10.23 -13.24 0.83
CA GLU A 46 -11.47 -12.62 0.36
C GLU A 46 -12.10 -11.84 1.52
N GLU A 47 -12.39 -10.58 1.26
CA GLU A 47 -13.10 -9.71 2.20
C GLU A 47 -14.43 -9.31 1.60
N VAL A 48 -15.50 -9.62 2.34
CA VAL A 48 -16.87 -9.34 1.92
C VAL A 48 -17.31 -8.01 2.50
N MET A 49 -17.77 -7.10 1.65
CA MET A 49 -18.42 -5.87 2.07
C MET A 49 -19.87 -6.16 2.43
N LEU A 50 -20.25 -5.76 3.65
CA LEU A 50 -21.61 -5.90 4.15
C LEU A 50 -22.33 -4.54 4.16
N SER A 51 -23.60 -4.53 3.73
CA SER A 51 -24.38 -3.30 3.63
C SER A 51 -24.78 -2.67 4.98
N GLY A 52 -24.69 -3.42 6.09
CA GLY A 52 -25.25 -2.96 7.35
C GLY A 52 -26.78 -2.79 7.31
N PHE A 53 -27.29 -1.97 8.21
CA PHE A 53 -28.72 -1.64 8.33
C PHE A 53 -28.97 -0.18 7.94
N GLY A 54 -30.20 0.10 7.48
CA GLY A 54 -30.65 1.46 7.23
C GLY A 54 -30.94 2.27 8.48
N SER A 55 -31.47 3.48 8.31
CA SER A 55 -31.85 4.34 9.42
C SER A 55 -33.02 3.74 10.21
N ALA A 56 -32.87 3.64 11.54
CA ALA A 56 -33.91 3.13 12.40
C ALA A 56 -35.15 4.07 12.41
N PRO A 57 -36.36 3.57 12.09
CA PRO A 57 -37.56 4.39 12.13
C PRO A 57 -38.02 4.63 13.58
N THR A 58 -38.73 5.74 13.79
CA THR A 58 -39.38 6.02 15.08
C THR A 58 -40.49 5.00 15.34
N LYS A 59 -40.41 4.29 16.46
CA LYS A 59 -41.46 3.39 16.91
C LYS A 59 -42.50 4.16 17.73
N THR A 60 -43.76 4.13 17.30
CA THR A 60 -44.88 4.67 18.07
C THR A 60 -45.39 3.62 19.08
N GLU A 61 -46.01 4.09 20.14
CA GLU A 61 -46.58 3.20 21.16
C GLU A 61 -47.63 2.25 20.56
N GLY A 62 -47.55 0.97 20.90
CA GLY A 62 -48.46 -0.09 20.41
C GLY A 62 -48.17 -0.63 19.01
N THR A 63 -47.18 -0.12 18.27
CA THR A 63 -46.78 -0.66 16.93
C THR A 63 -45.69 -1.69 17.07
N ALA A 64 -45.61 -2.61 16.06
CA ALA A 64 -44.53 -3.60 15.95
C ALA A 64 -43.18 -2.94 15.63
N ILE A 65 -42.08 -3.62 15.97
CA ILE A 65 -40.73 -3.25 15.56
C ILE A 65 -40.59 -3.53 14.06
N THR A 66 -39.90 -2.66 13.34
CA THR A 66 -39.51 -2.87 11.93
C THR A 66 -38.24 -3.73 11.89
N TYR A 67 -38.25 -4.76 11.04
CA TYR A 67 -37.06 -5.56 10.73
C TYR A 67 -36.41 -5.03 9.46
N ASP A 68 -35.07 -5.02 9.45
CA ASP A 68 -34.27 -4.67 8.30
C ASP A 68 -33.23 -5.78 8.06
N ASP A 69 -32.85 -6.02 6.81
CA ASP A 69 -31.94 -7.09 6.41
C ASP A 69 -30.62 -6.50 5.91
N ALA A 70 -29.51 -7.02 6.45
CA ALA A 70 -28.19 -6.79 5.89
C ALA A 70 -27.91 -7.77 4.75
N GLN A 71 -27.21 -7.31 3.72
CA GLN A 71 -26.83 -8.13 2.57
C GLN A 71 -25.36 -7.97 2.22
N GLU A 72 -24.79 -8.98 1.57
CA GLU A 72 -23.48 -8.90 0.96
C GLU A 72 -23.55 -8.02 -0.28
N VAL A 73 -22.60 -7.09 -0.43
CA VAL A 73 -22.57 -6.14 -1.55
C VAL A 73 -21.60 -6.61 -2.61
N TYR A 74 -20.33 -6.74 -2.25
CA TYR A 74 -19.28 -7.26 -3.12
C TYR A 74 -18.18 -7.93 -2.31
N THR A 75 -17.30 -8.65 -3.02
CA THR A 75 -16.15 -9.33 -2.41
C THR A 75 -14.87 -8.82 -3.05
N ALA A 76 -13.97 -8.30 -2.24
CA ALA A 76 -12.61 -7.97 -2.64
C ALA A 76 -11.72 -9.21 -2.50
N ARG A 77 -10.95 -9.55 -3.53
CA ARG A 77 -10.08 -10.73 -3.55
C ARG A 77 -8.61 -10.35 -3.72
N TYR A 78 -7.78 -10.82 -2.80
CA TYR A 78 -6.33 -10.66 -2.79
C TYR A 78 -5.66 -11.96 -3.19
N THR A 79 -5.10 -12.03 -4.37
CA THR A 79 -4.38 -13.23 -4.85
C THR A 79 -2.90 -13.11 -4.54
N MET A 80 -2.35 -14.07 -3.77
CA MET A 80 -0.95 -14.04 -3.33
C MET A 80 0.00 -14.31 -4.49
N GLU A 81 0.82 -13.33 -4.82
CA GLU A 81 1.88 -13.46 -5.81
C GLU A 81 3.14 -14.05 -5.18
N THR A 82 3.91 -14.80 -5.98
CA THR A 82 5.21 -15.31 -5.57
C THR A 82 6.29 -14.53 -6.28
N ILE A 83 7.10 -13.83 -5.52
CA ILE A 83 8.26 -13.09 -6.01
C ILE A 83 9.52 -13.87 -5.62
N ALA A 84 10.36 -14.16 -6.60
CA ALA A 84 11.61 -14.88 -6.37
C ALA A 84 12.67 -14.44 -7.36
N LEU A 85 13.89 -14.35 -6.88
CA LEU A 85 15.07 -14.07 -7.70
C LEU A 85 16.25 -14.88 -7.15
N ALA A 86 17.14 -15.29 -8.03
CA ALA A 86 18.31 -16.09 -7.68
C ALA A 86 19.54 -15.65 -8.50
N PHE A 87 20.72 -15.94 -7.97
CA PHE A 87 21.97 -15.88 -8.72
C PHE A 87 22.75 -17.18 -8.54
N SER A 88 23.67 -17.46 -9.46
CA SER A 88 24.60 -18.59 -9.36
C SER A 88 26.04 -18.11 -9.42
N ILE A 89 26.92 -18.82 -8.72
CA ILE A 89 28.37 -18.64 -8.75
C ILE A 89 28.97 -19.93 -9.30
N THR A 90 29.85 -19.80 -10.30
CA THR A 90 30.50 -20.95 -10.93
C THR A 90 31.53 -21.58 -10.02
N GLU A 91 31.82 -22.84 -10.28
CA GLU A 91 32.82 -23.61 -9.56
C GLU A 91 34.20 -22.97 -9.65
N GLU A 92 34.61 -22.52 -10.85
CA GLU A 92 35.89 -21.88 -11.10
C GLU A 92 36.04 -20.57 -10.29
N ALA A 93 34.97 -19.77 -10.19
CA ALA A 93 35.01 -18.54 -9.41
C ALA A 93 35.16 -18.81 -7.88
N ILE A 94 34.70 -19.98 -7.43
CA ILE A 94 34.91 -20.43 -6.05
C ILE A 94 36.34 -20.90 -5.85
N GLU A 95 36.92 -21.65 -6.80
CA GLU A 95 38.31 -22.15 -6.74
C GLU A 95 39.32 -21.01 -6.78
N ASP A 96 39.09 -19.98 -7.60
CA ASP A 96 39.94 -18.79 -7.74
C ASP A 96 39.81 -17.77 -6.56
N ASN A 97 39.11 -18.15 -5.50
CA ASN A 97 38.87 -17.32 -4.30
C ASN A 97 38.30 -15.92 -4.55
N LEU A 98 37.62 -15.73 -5.69
CA LEU A 98 36.85 -14.51 -6.01
C LEU A 98 35.52 -14.45 -5.24
N TYR A 99 35.22 -15.51 -4.53
CA TYR A 99 33.95 -15.80 -3.89
C TYR A 99 33.53 -14.76 -2.86
N ASP A 100 34.39 -14.40 -1.88
CA ASP A 100 34.03 -13.51 -0.78
C ASP A 100 33.55 -12.12 -1.24
N ARG A 101 34.20 -11.59 -2.26
CA ARG A 101 33.88 -10.25 -2.79
C ARG A 101 32.67 -10.25 -3.70
N LEU A 102 32.51 -11.31 -4.51
CA LEU A 102 31.40 -11.41 -5.48
C LEU A 102 30.10 -11.86 -4.81
N ALA A 103 30.13 -12.88 -3.98
CA ALA A 103 28.95 -13.39 -3.29
C ALA A 103 28.30 -12.29 -2.42
N GLY A 104 29.11 -11.55 -1.65
CA GLY A 104 28.62 -10.47 -0.83
C GLY A 104 27.98 -9.33 -1.64
N ARG A 105 28.55 -9.00 -2.82
CA ARG A 105 27.96 -7.98 -3.71
C ARG A 105 26.65 -8.43 -4.33
N TYR A 106 26.58 -9.67 -4.83
CA TYR A 106 25.38 -10.21 -5.44
C TYR A 106 24.26 -10.43 -4.41
N THR A 107 24.61 -10.83 -3.18
CA THR A 107 23.63 -10.95 -2.09
C THR A 107 23.00 -9.62 -1.74
N ARG A 108 23.79 -8.54 -1.64
CA ARG A 108 23.26 -7.18 -1.43
C ARG A 108 22.39 -6.72 -2.59
N ALA A 109 22.84 -6.95 -3.84
CA ALA A 109 22.06 -6.62 -5.02
C ALA A 109 20.72 -7.38 -5.07
N LEU A 110 20.72 -8.67 -4.67
CA LEU A 110 19.52 -9.49 -4.58
C LEU A 110 18.56 -8.93 -3.50
N ALA A 111 19.06 -8.61 -2.31
CA ALA A 111 18.26 -8.04 -1.23
C ALA A 111 17.61 -6.71 -1.64
N ARG A 112 18.39 -5.82 -2.25
CA ARG A 112 17.89 -4.54 -2.78
C ARG A 112 16.83 -4.73 -3.86
N SER A 113 17.04 -5.67 -4.79
CA SER A 113 16.08 -5.97 -5.85
C SER A 113 14.75 -6.49 -5.31
N MET A 114 14.79 -7.38 -4.31
CA MET A 114 13.59 -7.92 -3.66
C MET A 114 12.82 -6.82 -2.91
N SER A 115 13.53 -5.98 -2.12
CA SER A 115 12.92 -4.84 -1.41
C SER A 115 12.28 -3.86 -2.39
N GLN A 116 12.99 -3.44 -3.44
CA GLN A 116 12.47 -2.54 -4.46
C GLN A 116 11.24 -3.11 -5.17
N THR A 117 11.23 -4.41 -5.49
CA THR A 117 10.07 -5.04 -6.14
C THR A 117 8.83 -4.96 -5.26
N LYS A 118 8.99 -5.12 -3.95
CA LYS A 118 7.87 -5.03 -3.00
C LYS A 118 7.30 -3.62 -2.93
N GLU A 119 8.17 -2.60 -2.87
CA GLU A 119 7.76 -1.19 -2.93
C GLU A 119 7.02 -0.86 -4.22
N VAL A 120 7.57 -1.26 -5.38
CA VAL A 120 6.92 -1.05 -6.69
C VAL A 120 5.55 -1.73 -6.76
N LYS A 121 5.42 -2.95 -6.20
CA LYS A 121 4.13 -3.67 -6.16
C LYS A 121 3.11 -2.96 -5.25
N GLY A 122 3.54 -2.43 -4.11
CA GLY A 122 2.68 -1.60 -3.26
C GLY A 122 2.27 -0.32 -3.98
N ALA A 123 3.23 0.43 -4.51
CA ALA A 123 2.97 1.67 -5.24
C ALA A 123 2.10 1.46 -6.49
N ALA A 124 2.14 0.28 -7.14
CA ALA A 124 1.33 -0.02 -8.31
C ALA A 124 -0.18 0.08 -8.04
N VAL A 125 -0.64 -0.21 -6.82
CA VAL A 125 -2.05 -0.04 -6.42
C VAL A 125 -2.45 1.43 -6.49
N LEU A 126 -1.56 2.34 -6.05
CA LEU A 126 -1.81 3.78 -6.05
C LEU A 126 -1.60 4.40 -7.44
N ASN A 127 -0.60 3.93 -8.19
CA ASN A 127 -0.35 4.39 -9.56
C ASN A 127 -1.52 4.08 -10.50
N ASN A 128 -2.26 3.00 -10.22
CA ASN A 128 -3.43 2.61 -10.99
C ASN A 128 -4.74 3.02 -10.30
N ALA A 129 -4.69 3.92 -9.30
CA ALA A 129 -5.86 4.30 -8.52
C ALA A 129 -6.98 4.94 -9.36
N PHE A 130 -6.64 5.59 -10.46
CA PHE A 130 -7.56 6.27 -11.38
C PHE A 130 -7.75 5.52 -12.71
N ASP A 131 -7.17 4.32 -12.86
CA ASP A 131 -7.25 3.54 -14.10
C ASP A 131 -8.39 2.53 -14.03
N SER A 132 -9.42 2.73 -14.84
CA SER A 132 -10.61 1.87 -14.92
C SER A 132 -10.34 0.43 -15.38
N THR A 133 -9.12 0.09 -15.79
CA THR A 133 -8.72 -1.29 -16.09
C THR A 133 -8.35 -2.09 -14.83
N TYR A 134 -8.03 -1.39 -13.71
CA TYR A 134 -7.68 -1.98 -12.43
C TYR A 134 -8.82 -1.84 -11.44
N THR A 135 -9.76 -2.78 -11.49
CA THR A 135 -11.01 -2.71 -10.72
C THR A 135 -10.93 -3.48 -9.40
N GLY A 136 -11.63 -2.95 -8.40
CA GLY A 136 -11.84 -3.57 -7.09
C GLY A 136 -13.00 -4.56 -7.06
N GLY A 137 -13.47 -4.88 -5.87
CA GLY A 137 -14.60 -5.78 -5.64
C GLY A 137 -15.93 -5.22 -6.14
N ASP A 138 -16.09 -3.90 -6.17
CA ASP A 138 -17.24 -3.17 -6.69
C ASP A 138 -17.25 -2.99 -8.23
N GLY A 139 -16.18 -3.45 -8.90
CA GLY A 139 -16.02 -3.35 -10.35
C GLY A 139 -15.53 -2.00 -10.86
N LEU A 140 -15.12 -1.08 -9.96
CA LEU A 140 -14.57 0.23 -10.29
C LEU A 140 -13.10 0.35 -9.83
N GLU A 141 -12.42 1.37 -10.34
CA GLU A 141 -11.08 1.79 -9.91
C GLU A 141 -11.07 2.20 -8.43
N LEU A 142 -9.88 2.28 -7.81
CA LEU A 142 -9.74 2.64 -6.40
C LEU A 142 -10.29 4.03 -6.10
N CYS A 143 -9.98 5.01 -6.93
CA CYS A 143 -10.52 6.37 -6.84
C CYS A 143 -11.47 6.60 -8.02
N SER A 144 -12.73 6.86 -7.72
CA SER A 144 -13.77 7.08 -8.72
C SER A 144 -14.78 8.13 -8.26
N THR A 145 -15.36 8.81 -9.24
CA THR A 145 -16.42 9.79 -8.99
C THR A 145 -17.80 9.18 -8.72
N ALA A 146 -17.96 7.86 -8.88
CA ALA A 146 -19.28 7.23 -8.88
C ALA A 146 -19.29 5.76 -8.37
N HIS A 147 -18.66 5.48 -7.21
CA HIS A 147 -18.81 4.17 -6.57
C HIS A 147 -20.27 3.87 -6.22
N THR A 148 -20.78 2.74 -6.67
CA THR A 148 -22.18 2.36 -6.48
C THR A 148 -22.42 1.78 -5.09
N LEU A 149 -23.39 2.31 -4.37
CA LEU A 149 -23.84 1.82 -3.06
C LEU A 149 -24.96 0.78 -3.19
N ALA A 150 -25.13 -0.06 -2.17
CA ALA A 150 -26.19 -1.05 -2.11
C ALA A 150 -27.62 -0.44 -2.21
N ASN A 151 -27.80 0.82 -1.84
CA ASN A 151 -29.07 1.53 -1.95
C ASN A 151 -29.32 2.13 -3.35
N GLY A 152 -28.42 1.92 -4.32
CA GLY A 152 -28.50 2.44 -5.69
C GLY A 152 -28.01 3.89 -5.87
N ASN A 153 -27.60 4.56 -4.81
CA ASN A 153 -26.91 5.84 -4.88
C ASN A 153 -25.41 5.63 -5.19
N THR A 154 -24.71 6.74 -5.40
CA THR A 154 -23.26 6.72 -5.59
C THR A 154 -22.58 7.60 -4.57
N PHE A 155 -21.34 7.27 -4.22
CA PHE A 155 -20.42 8.16 -3.52
C PHE A 155 -19.15 8.34 -4.35
N ARG A 156 -18.39 9.36 -4.05
CA ARG A 156 -17.12 9.64 -4.71
C ARG A 156 -15.99 9.71 -3.68
N ASN A 157 -14.85 9.20 -4.05
CA ASN A 157 -13.59 9.36 -3.32
C ASN A 157 -12.51 10.02 -4.20
N GLU A 158 -12.96 10.78 -5.18
CA GLU A 158 -12.16 11.59 -6.09
C GLU A 158 -12.76 12.99 -6.19
N LEU A 159 -11.94 14.01 -6.47
CA LEU A 159 -12.45 15.35 -6.76
C LEU A 159 -13.29 15.34 -8.03
N THR A 160 -14.41 16.07 -8.04
CA THR A 160 -15.29 16.18 -9.23
C THR A 160 -14.55 16.71 -10.46
N THR A 161 -13.57 17.57 -10.24
CA THR A 161 -12.66 18.09 -11.26
C THR A 161 -11.25 17.85 -10.74
N ALA A 162 -10.45 17.18 -11.53
CA ALA A 162 -9.05 16.95 -11.23
C ALA A 162 -8.34 18.28 -10.90
N ALA A 163 -7.52 18.29 -9.89
CA ALA A 163 -6.83 19.49 -9.44
C ALA A 163 -5.50 19.14 -8.77
N ASP A 164 -4.50 19.98 -9.03
CA ASP A 164 -3.22 19.91 -8.35
C ASP A 164 -3.35 20.15 -6.85
N LEU A 165 -2.37 19.66 -6.10
CA LEU A 165 -2.31 19.83 -4.65
C LEU A 165 -2.12 21.32 -4.30
N ASN A 166 -3.16 21.91 -3.77
CA ASN A 166 -3.17 23.26 -3.22
C ASN A 166 -4.10 23.31 -1.98
N GLU A 167 -4.14 24.44 -1.31
CA GLU A 167 -4.97 24.62 -0.12
C GLU A 167 -6.44 24.32 -0.40
N THR A 168 -7.00 24.91 -1.46
CA THR A 168 -8.42 24.78 -1.80
C THR A 168 -8.80 23.37 -2.19
N SER A 169 -7.96 22.68 -2.99
CA SER A 169 -8.22 21.29 -3.39
C SER A 169 -8.12 20.33 -2.19
N LEU A 170 -7.18 20.56 -1.28
CA LEU A 170 -7.03 19.77 -0.07
C LEU A 170 -8.20 20.00 0.91
N GLU A 171 -8.63 21.24 1.12
CA GLU A 171 -9.81 21.56 1.93
C GLU A 171 -11.07 20.89 1.36
N GLN A 172 -11.28 20.96 0.04
CA GLN A 172 -12.43 20.32 -0.61
C GLN A 172 -12.39 18.80 -0.41
N ALA A 173 -11.23 18.17 -0.57
CA ALA A 173 -11.06 16.73 -0.35
C ALA A 173 -11.42 16.33 1.09
N LEU A 174 -10.97 17.09 2.08
CA LEU A 174 -11.29 16.84 3.51
C LEU A 174 -12.78 17.02 3.81
N ILE A 175 -13.45 17.98 3.16
CA ILE A 175 -14.91 18.16 3.26
C ILE A 175 -15.63 16.96 2.64
N ASP A 176 -15.20 16.50 1.47
CA ASP A 176 -15.80 15.36 0.77
C ASP A 176 -15.62 14.06 1.60
N ILE A 177 -14.44 13.82 2.20
CA ILE A 177 -14.18 12.69 3.11
C ILE A 177 -15.13 12.73 4.31
N ALA A 178 -15.34 13.88 4.94
CA ALA A 178 -16.27 14.04 6.06
C ALA A 178 -17.73 13.81 5.64
N GLY A 179 -18.02 13.88 4.35
CA GLY A 179 -19.33 13.61 3.76
C GLY A 179 -19.60 12.15 3.43
N PHE A 180 -18.66 11.24 3.59
CA PHE A 180 -18.80 9.83 3.23
C PHE A 180 -20.00 9.17 3.90
N VAL A 181 -20.59 8.24 3.17
CA VAL A 181 -21.75 7.45 3.57
C VAL A 181 -21.45 5.96 3.45
N ASP A 182 -22.15 5.15 4.24
CA ASP A 182 -22.10 3.69 4.14
C ASP A 182 -22.94 3.16 2.96
N GLU A 183 -23.01 1.85 2.82
CA GLU A 183 -23.76 1.17 1.75
C GLU A 183 -25.28 1.43 1.80
N ARG A 184 -25.81 1.90 2.93
CA ARG A 184 -27.23 2.22 3.14
C ARG A 184 -27.49 3.73 3.11
N GLY A 185 -26.45 4.56 2.94
CA GLY A 185 -26.54 6.01 2.90
C GLY A 185 -26.45 6.69 4.27
N LEU A 186 -26.09 5.96 5.33
CA LEU A 186 -25.82 6.57 6.63
C LEU A 186 -24.45 7.24 6.62
N LYS A 187 -24.32 8.41 7.24
CA LYS A 187 -23.05 9.11 7.33
C LYS A 187 -22.05 8.33 8.20
N VAL A 188 -20.88 8.09 7.64
CA VAL A 188 -19.72 7.52 8.34
C VAL A 188 -18.78 8.69 8.64
N ALA A 189 -18.47 8.92 9.93
CA ALA A 189 -17.62 10.03 10.34
C ALA A 189 -16.12 9.74 10.06
N VAL A 190 -15.77 9.52 8.79
CA VAL A 190 -14.42 9.23 8.34
C VAL A 190 -13.60 10.53 8.28
N LYS A 191 -12.30 10.42 8.58
CA LYS A 191 -11.34 11.53 8.57
C LYS A 191 -10.14 11.20 7.69
N GLY A 192 -9.58 12.22 7.06
CA GLY A 192 -8.26 12.11 6.42
C GLY A 192 -7.18 11.96 7.50
N MET A 193 -6.31 10.97 7.35
CA MET A 193 -5.25 10.67 8.33
C MET A 193 -3.88 11.07 7.84
N LYS A 194 -3.53 10.68 6.64
CA LYS A 194 -2.18 10.87 6.07
C LYS A 194 -2.27 11.25 4.59
N LEU A 195 -1.51 12.23 4.18
CA LEU A 195 -1.37 12.62 2.77
C LEU A 195 -0.24 11.79 2.12
N ILE A 196 -0.51 11.16 1.00
CA ILE A 196 0.45 10.35 0.23
C ILE A 196 0.76 11.12 -1.05
N ILE A 197 2.03 11.39 -1.29
CA ILE A 197 2.49 12.26 -2.37
C ILE A 197 3.71 11.70 -3.10
N PRO A 198 3.92 12.04 -4.37
CA PRO A 198 5.18 11.85 -5.05
C PRO A 198 6.24 12.84 -4.53
N LYS A 199 7.50 12.55 -4.80
CA LYS A 199 8.65 13.37 -4.35
C LYS A 199 8.61 14.82 -4.85
N GLU A 200 7.97 15.06 -5.99
CA GLU A 200 7.84 16.39 -6.62
C GLU A 200 6.98 17.33 -5.78
N LEU A 201 5.97 16.81 -5.07
CA LEU A 201 5.06 17.61 -4.25
C LEU A 201 5.54 17.84 -2.81
N GLN A 202 6.67 17.25 -2.40
CA GLN A 202 7.15 17.29 -1.01
C GLN A 202 7.21 18.72 -0.44
N PHE A 203 7.85 19.66 -1.15
CA PHE A 203 7.99 21.04 -0.67
C PHE A 203 6.68 21.83 -0.65
N THR A 204 5.76 21.50 -1.55
CA THR A 204 4.42 22.10 -1.57
C THR A 204 3.62 21.60 -0.38
N THR A 205 3.67 20.30 -0.11
CA THR A 205 2.99 19.67 1.02
C THR A 205 3.49 20.19 2.36
N ASP A 206 4.79 20.31 2.54
CA ASP A 206 5.38 20.84 3.77
C ASP A 206 4.88 22.27 4.05
N ARG A 207 4.84 23.11 3.02
CA ARG A 207 4.28 24.46 3.14
C ARG A 207 2.78 24.47 3.48
N LEU A 208 2.01 23.54 2.93
CA LEU A 208 0.57 23.45 3.19
C LEU A 208 0.25 22.93 4.61
N LEU A 209 1.00 21.93 5.08
CA LEU A 209 0.72 21.29 6.36
C LEU A 209 1.44 21.96 7.55
N GLU A 210 2.66 22.50 7.35
CA GLU A 210 3.50 22.99 8.44
C GLU A 210 3.53 24.52 8.59
N SER A 211 3.07 25.29 7.59
CA SER A 211 3.02 26.74 7.69
C SER A 211 2.05 27.20 8.77
N THR A 212 2.45 28.18 9.58
CA THR A 212 1.56 28.78 10.60
C THR A 212 0.55 29.75 10.00
N LEU A 213 0.93 30.42 8.93
CA LEU A 213 0.08 31.34 8.17
C LEU A 213 -0.25 30.74 6.82
N ARG A 214 -1.31 31.22 6.23
CA ARG A 214 -1.77 30.78 4.91
C ARG A 214 -0.68 30.98 3.86
N PRO A 215 -0.20 29.93 3.19
CA PRO A 215 0.84 30.06 2.19
C PRO A 215 0.34 30.82 0.95
N GLY A 216 1.19 31.70 0.40
CA GLY A 216 0.93 32.40 -0.86
C GLY A 216 0.05 33.66 -0.76
N THR A 217 -0.29 34.12 0.44
CA THR A 217 -1.03 35.37 0.65
C THR A 217 -0.16 36.41 1.38
N ALA A 218 -0.43 37.70 1.16
CA ALA A 218 0.18 38.80 1.90
C ALA A 218 -0.56 39.09 3.22
N ASP A 219 -1.73 38.49 3.40
CA ASP A 219 -2.59 38.66 4.55
C ASP A 219 -2.11 37.78 5.73
N ASN A 220 -2.43 38.20 6.94
CA ASN A 220 -2.01 37.51 8.17
C ASN A 220 -3.02 36.41 8.58
N ASP A 221 -3.53 35.68 7.58
CA ASP A 221 -4.53 34.62 7.78
C ASP A 221 -3.88 33.35 8.37
N ILE A 222 -4.62 32.68 9.22
CA ILE A 222 -4.19 31.44 9.86
C ILE A 222 -4.34 30.29 8.83
N ASN A 223 -3.35 29.40 8.78
CA ASN A 223 -3.49 28.13 8.07
C ASN A 223 -4.49 27.22 8.82
N ALA A 224 -5.70 27.08 8.27
CA ALA A 224 -6.78 26.34 8.88
C ALA A 224 -6.45 24.82 8.95
N ILE A 225 -5.84 24.25 7.94
CA ILE A 225 -5.53 22.81 7.84
C ILE A 225 -4.61 22.41 9.01
N ARG A 226 -3.54 23.17 9.23
CA ARG A 226 -2.61 22.95 10.34
C ARG A 226 -3.28 23.21 11.70
N ASN A 227 -3.96 24.35 11.85
CA ASN A 227 -4.52 24.75 13.12
C ASN A 227 -5.60 23.77 13.64
N MET A 228 -6.36 23.19 12.74
CA MET A 228 -7.39 22.19 13.04
C MET A 228 -6.84 20.76 13.18
N GLY A 229 -5.58 20.51 12.77
CA GLY A 229 -4.98 19.18 12.74
C GLY A 229 -5.73 18.22 11.81
N MET A 230 -6.13 18.68 10.62
CA MET A 230 -7.00 17.92 9.71
C MET A 230 -6.32 16.68 9.10
N VAL A 231 -4.98 16.64 9.08
CA VAL A 231 -4.18 15.50 8.63
C VAL A 231 -3.22 15.12 9.78
N PRO A 232 -3.68 14.36 10.77
CA PRO A 232 -2.95 14.14 12.04
C PRO A 232 -1.66 13.33 11.88
N GLU A 233 -1.57 12.44 10.88
CA GLU A 233 -0.35 11.65 10.59
C GLU A 233 0.60 12.36 9.61
N GLY A 234 0.30 13.60 9.22
CA GLY A 234 1.12 14.37 8.29
C GLY A 234 1.11 13.79 6.88
N TYR A 235 2.30 13.68 6.28
CA TYR A 235 2.42 13.17 4.90
C TYR A 235 3.49 12.08 4.78
N ALA A 236 3.31 11.21 3.79
CA ALA A 236 4.28 10.22 3.36
C ALA A 236 4.69 10.50 1.90
N VAL A 237 6.00 10.57 1.67
CA VAL A 237 6.54 10.67 0.30
C VAL A 237 6.79 9.26 -0.20
N ASN A 238 6.14 8.89 -1.30
CA ASN A 238 6.39 7.62 -1.95
C ASN A 238 7.20 7.84 -3.23
N HIS A 239 8.43 7.30 -3.26
CA HIS A 239 9.37 7.47 -4.37
C HIS A 239 9.04 6.62 -5.60
N TYR A 240 8.09 5.69 -5.47
CA TYR A 240 7.68 4.76 -6.54
C TYR A 240 6.38 5.18 -7.22
N LEU A 241 5.80 6.32 -6.83
CA LEU A 241 4.72 6.94 -7.59
C LEU A 241 5.28 7.44 -8.93
N THR A 242 4.56 7.13 -10.01
CA THR A 242 4.97 7.47 -11.38
C THR A 242 4.37 8.80 -11.84
N ASP A 243 3.23 9.15 -11.31
CA ASP A 243 2.58 10.42 -11.55
C ASP A 243 3.19 11.50 -10.65
N THR A 244 3.49 12.67 -11.20
CA THR A 244 4.23 13.74 -10.53
C THR A 244 3.36 14.76 -9.81
N ASP A 245 2.07 14.78 -10.11
CA ASP A 245 1.08 15.73 -9.60
C ASP A 245 -0.12 15.08 -8.94
N ALA A 246 -0.29 13.77 -9.10
CA ALA A 246 -1.29 13.01 -8.36
C ALA A 246 -1.01 13.00 -6.84
N TRP A 247 -2.05 13.11 -6.05
CA TRP A 247 -1.97 13.05 -4.60
C TRP A 247 -3.16 12.30 -4.01
N LEU A 248 -2.92 11.62 -2.88
CA LEU A 248 -3.91 10.78 -2.25
C LEU A 248 -3.94 11.05 -0.74
N ILE A 249 -5.09 10.85 -0.12
CA ILE A 249 -5.30 10.94 1.33
C ILE A 249 -5.74 9.57 1.84
N LYS A 250 -4.94 8.97 2.72
CA LYS A 250 -5.36 7.80 3.49
C LYS A 250 -6.35 8.24 4.56
N THR A 251 -7.46 7.51 4.69
CA THR A 251 -8.49 7.78 5.69
C THR A 251 -8.44 6.76 6.83
N ASP A 252 -9.22 6.99 7.88
CA ASP A 252 -9.42 6.06 8.99
C ASP A 252 -10.56 5.05 8.74
N ALA A 253 -11.06 4.96 7.50
CA ALA A 253 -12.07 3.96 7.14
C ALA A 253 -11.55 2.53 7.39
N PRO A 254 -12.34 1.68 8.07
CA PRO A 254 -11.96 0.29 8.28
C PRO A 254 -11.86 -0.44 6.93
N ASN A 255 -10.96 -1.43 6.84
CA ASN A 255 -10.78 -2.27 5.66
C ASN A 255 -10.44 -1.51 4.35
N GLY A 256 -9.77 -0.36 4.44
CA GLY A 256 -9.31 0.40 3.29
C GLY A 256 -8.22 -0.34 2.50
N VAL A 257 -7.04 0.27 2.39
CA VAL A 257 -5.89 -0.34 1.69
C VAL A 257 -5.17 -1.34 2.58
N LYS A 258 -4.97 -2.56 2.08
CA LYS A 258 -4.36 -3.66 2.82
C LYS A 258 -3.26 -4.35 2.04
N GLY A 259 -2.32 -4.91 2.79
CA GLY A 259 -1.32 -5.82 2.26
C GLY A 259 -1.30 -7.12 3.07
N PHE A 260 -1.20 -8.26 2.38
CA PHE A 260 -1.13 -9.57 3.02
C PHE A 260 0.24 -10.21 2.80
N ASN A 261 0.92 -10.55 3.90
CA ASN A 261 2.15 -11.34 3.87
C ASN A 261 1.79 -12.83 4.04
N ARG A 262 1.98 -13.63 2.98
CA ARG A 262 1.76 -15.09 3.03
C ARG A 262 3.00 -15.84 3.47
N THR A 263 4.14 -15.46 2.92
CA THR A 263 5.43 -16.05 3.27
C THR A 263 6.44 -14.91 3.38
N PRO A 264 7.01 -14.68 4.57
CA PRO A 264 8.07 -13.70 4.72
C PRO A 264 9.25 -14.10 3.84
N ILE A 265 10.14 -13.14 3.59
CA ILE A 265 11.31 -13.39 2.77
C ILE A 265 12.10 -14.58 3.32
N ARG A 266 12.41 -15.51 2.43
CA ARG A 266 13.23 -16.72 2.74
C ARG A 266 14.32 -16.84 1.72
N THR A 267 15.49 -17.16 2.21
CA THR A 267 16.66 -17.44 1.39
C THR A 267 16.98 -18.94 1.46
N SER A 268 17.56 -19.45 0.41
CA SER A 268 18.12 -20.83 0.40
C SER A 268 19.27 -20.92 -0.58
N MET A 269 20.24 -21.77 -0.24
CA MET A 269 21.42 -22.04 -1.04
C MET A 269 21.50 -23.53 -1.37
N GLU A 270 21.83 -23.86 -2.61
CA GLU A 270 21.94 -25.22 -3.10
C GLU A 270 23.05 -25.34 -4.14
N GLY A 271 23.82 -26.40 -4.09
CA GLY A 271 24.81 -26.74 -5.11
C GLY A 271 24.19 -27.56 -6.23
N ASP A 272 24.54 -27.24 -7.48
CA ASP A 272 24.19 -28.04 -8.65
C ASP A 272 25.23 -29.13 -8.86
N PHE A 273 24.83 -30.39 -8.86
CA PHE A 273 25.73 -31.53 -9.01
C PHE A 273 26.35 -31.60 -10.42
N ASP A 274 25.57 -31.28 -11.45
CA ASP A 274 25.99 -31.44 -12.84
C ASP A 274 26.98 -30.36 -13.30
N THR A 275 26.77 -29.11 -12.81
CA THR A 275 27.59 -27.95 -13.20
C THR A 275 28.58 -27.52 -12.13
N GLY A 276 28.48 -28.05 -10.90
CA GLY A 276 29.28 -27.64 -9.74
C GLY A 276 28.96 -26.24 -9.21
N ASN A 277 28.03 -25.53 -9.82
CA ASN A 277 27.68 -24.16 -9.45
C ASN A 277 26.92 -24.11 -8.12
N VAL A 278 27.13 -23.05 -7.35
CA VAL A 278 26.34 -22.73 -6.15
C VAL A 278 25.26 -21.72 -6.51
N ARG A 279 24.01 -22.04 -6.20
CA ARG A 279 22.84 -21.19 -6.44
C ARG A 279 22.30 -20.64 -5.12
N TYR A 280 22.06 -19.34 -5.08
CA TYR A 280 21.45 -18.67 -3.94
C TYR A 280 20.18 -17.97 -4.41
N LYS A 281 19.05 -18.21 -3.73
CA LYS A 281 17.75 -17.63 -4.07
C LYS A 281 17.12 -16.95 -2.86
N ALA A 282 16.37 -15.89 -3.14
CA ALA A 282 15.42 -15.28 -2.22
C ALA A 282 14.01 -15.45 -2.76
N ARG A 283 13.04 -15.65 -1.89
CA ARG A 283 11.62 -15.81 -2.23
C ARG A 283 10.75 -15.25 -1.14
N GLU A 284 9.69 -14.56 -1.53
CA GLU A 284 8.59 -14.11 -0.67
C GLU A 284 7.23 -14.25 -1.37
N ARG A 285 6.15 -14.19 -0.61
CA ARG A 285 4.79 -14.20 -1.16
C ARG A 285 3.94 -13.19 -0.42
N TYR A 286 3.28 -12.32 -1.18
CA TYR A 286 2.43 -11.26 -0.66
C TYR A 286 1.38 -10.81 -1.70
N ALA A 287 0.43 -10.00 -1.26
CA ALA A 287 -0.52 -9.31 -2.11
C ALA A 287 -0.79 -7.92 -1.55
N PHE A 288 -1.04 -6.94 -2.42
CA PHE A 288 -1.51 -5.61 -2.08
C PHE A 288 -2.83 -5.33 -2.78
N GLY A 289 -3.70 -4.53 -2.16
CA GLY A 289 -4.98 -4.16 -2.72
C GLY A 289 -5.81 -3.32 -1.76
N TRP A 290 -7.11 -3.26 -2.02
CA TRP A 290 -8.08 -2.56 -1.18
C TRP A 290 -9.38 -3.35 -1.09
N SER A 291 -10.11 -3.18 0.03
CA SER A 291 -11.42 -3.76 0.23
C SER A 291 -12.52 -2.71 0.23
N ASP A 292 -12.28 -1.58 0.91
CA ASP A 292 -13.20 -0.44 0.93
C ASP A 292 -12.55 0.77 0.23
N PRO A 293 -13.12 1.27 -0.88
CA PRO A 293 -12.60 2.44 -1.56
C PRO A 293 -12.63 3.72 -0.70
N ARG A 294 -13.41 3.77 0.39
CA ARG A 294 -13.40 4.88 1.36
C ARG A 294 -12.08 5.01 2.11
N GLY A 295 -11.21 4.00 2.05
CA GLY A 295 -9.88 4.01 2.65
C GLY A 295 -8.91 5.00 2.02
N ILE A 296 -9.18 5.42 0.79
CA ILE A 296 -8.37 6.39 0.04
C ILE A 296 -9.29 7.43 -0.61
N PHE A 297 -8.86 8.67 -0.62
CA PHE A 297 -9.39 9.75 -1.44
C PHE A 297 -8.26 10.31 -2.30
N GLY A 298 -8.50 10.68 -3.54
CA GLY A 298 -7.42 11.16 -4.39
C GLY A 298 -7.82 12.16 -5.46
N SER A 299 -6.79 12.71 -6.12
CA SER A 299 -6.88 13.49 -7.35
C SER A 299 -5.70 13.13 -8.24
N PRO A 300 -5.93 12.92 -9.54
CA PRO A 300 -4.86 12.62 -10.48
C PRO A 300 -4.00 13.85 -10.85
N GLY A 301 -4.31 15.05 -10.28
CA GLY A 301 -3.71 16.30 -10.71
C GLY A 301 -4.42 16.90 -11.94
N ALA A 302 -3.96 18.03 -12.49
CA ALA A 302 -4.58 18.76 -13.60
C ALA A 302 -3.57 19.05 -14.72
#